data_905a0e47653c972cdb0c24eb9e4bdba8
#
_entry.id   905a0e47653c972cdb0c24eb9e4bdba8
#
_cell.length_a   1.000
_cell.length_b   1.000
_cell.length_c   1.000
_cell.angle_alpha   90.00
_cell.angle_beta   90.00
_cell.angle_gamma   90.00
#
_symmetry.space_group_name_H-M   'P 1'
#
loop_
_entity.id
_entity.type
_entity.pdbx_description
1 polymer ?
#
loop_
_entity_poly.entity_id
_entity_poly.type
_entity_poly.pdbx_seq_one_letter_code
_entity_poly.pdbx_strand_id
1 'polypeptide(L)'
;MLASVGEKNVLIQLFDQLSDTTFFLKNADSVLLTGSRTFYERLGFHREDQMIGKSDFELFPTHMAEHFRRDDLSVIRSGQPKLNIVELFFNRFGIPDWYVTNKFPVFDENRHVIGV
;
A
#
# COMPACT_ATOMS: atom_id res chain seq x y z
N MET A 1 -12.81 8.53 -0.15
CA MET A 1 -12.25 7.20 -0.36
C MET A 1 -12.85 6.19 0.60
N LEU A 2 -12.60 6.28 1.89
CA LEU A 2 -13.35 5.54 2.89
C LEU A 2 -14.51 6.42 3.38
N ALA A 3 -15.71 5.85 3.48
CA ALA A 3 -16.91 6.63 3.72
C ALA A 3 -16.95 7.25 5.12
N SER A 4 -16.31 6.61 6.11
CA SER A 4 -16.27 7.12 7.48
C SER A 4 -15.04 6.60 8.22
N VAL A 5 -14.72 7.28 9.34
CA VAL A 5 -13.66 6.85 10.24
C VAL A 5 -13.96 5.47 10.82
N GLY A 6 -15.23 5.17 11.11
CA GLY A 6 -15.65 3.87 11.61
C GLY A 6 -15.40 2.74 10.61
N GLU A 7 -15.72 2.96 9.35
CA GLU A 7 -15.45 1.98 8.28
C GLU A 7 -13.97 1.76 8.09
N LYS A 8 -13.17 2.82 8.10
CA LYS A 8 -11.73 2.73 8.03
C LYS A 8 -11.17 1.89 9.17
N ASN A 9 -11.60 2.15 10.40
CA ASN A 9 -11.12 1.42 11.58
C ASN A 9 -11.48 -0.07 11.52
N VAL A 10 -12.69 -0.41 11.09
CA VAL A 10 -13.11 -1.80 10.94
C VAL A 10 -12.25 -2.53 9.91
N LEU A 11 -12.01 -1.90 8.76
CA LEU A 11 -11.19 -2.48 7.70
C LEU A 11 -9.75 -2.73 8.19
N ILE A 12 -9.13 -1.74 8.84
CA ILE A 12 -7.78 -1.86 9.38
C ILE A 12 -7.71 -2.95 10.45
N GLN A 13 -8.69 -3.01 11.36
CA GLN A 13 -8.76 -4.05 12.39
C GLN A 13 -8.85 -5.44 11.77
N LEU A 14 -9.62 -5.59 10.69
CA LEU A 14 -9.74 -6.86 9.99
C LEU A 14 -8.38 -7.32 9.46
N PHE A 15 -7.65 -6.44 8.78
CA PHE A 15 -6.32 -6.77 8.27
C PHE A 15 -5.29 -6.99 9.39
N ASP A 16 -5.43 -6.32 10.52
CA ASP A 16 -4.54 -6.52 11.67
C ASP A 16 -4.70 -7.91 12.30
N GLN A 17 -5.83 -8.59 12.06
CA GLN A 17 -6.03 -9.96 12.50
C GLN A 17 -5.38 -10.99 11.56
N LEU A 18 -4.97 -10.58 10.37
CA LEU A 18 -4.37 -11.46 9.36
C LEU A 18 -2.85 -11.31 9.37
N SER A 19 -2.18 -12.21 10.11
CA SER A 19 -0.73 -12.12 10.31
C SER A 19 0.10 -12.25 9.02
N ASP A 20 -0.44 -12.94 8.02
CA ASP A 20 0.25 -13.22 6.76
C ASP A 20 -0.13 -12.26 5.64
N THR A 21 -1.02 -11.30 5.93
CA THR A 21 -1.53 -10.37 4.94
C THR A 21 -1.25 -8.95 5.36
N THR A 22 -0.75 -8.16 4.43
CA THR A 22 -0.55 -6.72 4.63
C THR A 22 -1.50 -5.94 3.75
N PHE A 23 -1.87 -4.76 4.21
CA PHE A 23 -2.74 -3.84 3.49
C PHE A 23 -2.11 -2.46 3.45
N PHE A 24 -2.22 -1.81 2.31
CA PHE A 24 -1.86 -0.40 2.15
C PHE A 24 -2.84 0.30 1.21
N LEU A 25 -2.89 1.61 1.34
CA LEU A 25 -3.69 2.47 0.47
C LEU A 25 -2.88 3.72 0.16
N LYS A 26 -2.80 4.06 -1.12
CA LYS A 26 -2.07 5.23 -1.61
C LYS A 26 -2.97 6.14 -2.42
N ASN A 27 -2.62 7.42 -2.47
CA ASN A 27 -3.26 8.34 -3.42
C ASN A 27 -2.66 8.16 -4.83
N ALA A 28 -3.11 8.98 -5.79
CA ALA A 28 -2.67 8.87 -7.18
C ALA A 28 -1.18 9.23 -7.38
N ASP A 29 -0.55 9.86 -6.41
CA ASP A 29 0.88 10.17 -6.42
C ASP A 29 1.72 9.11 -5.69
N SER A 30 1.13 7.97 -5.36
CA SER A 30 1.75 6.88 -4.61
C SER A 30 2.21 7.29 -3.21
N VAL A 31 1.49 8.22 -2.59
CA VAL A 31 1.72 8.63 -1.20
C VAL A 31 0.78 7.83 -0.29
N LEU A 32 1.33 7.25 0.77
CA LEU A 32 0.59 6.40 1.69
C LEU A 32 -0.46 7.19 2.47
N LEU A 33 -1.68 6.69 2.43
CA LEU A 33 -2.83 7.23 3.17
C LEU A 33 -3.12 6.39 4.41
N THR A 34 -2.91 5.09 4.34
CA THR A 34 -3.08 4.16 5.45
C THR A 34 -2.41 2.83 5.15
N GLY A 35 -2.24 2.01 6.16
CA GLY A 35 -1.73 0.66 6.02
C GLY A 35 -1.93 -0.12 7.30
N SER A 36 -1.94 -1.44 7.20
CA SER A 36 -2.09 -2.32 8.35
C SER A 36 -0.84 -2.31 9.22
N ARG A 37 -1.00 -2.77 10.46
CA ARG A 37 0.11 -2.88 11.42
C ARG A 37 1.23 -3.76 10.86
N THR A 38 0.91 -4.88 10.25
CA THR A 38 1.92 -5.74 9.65
C THR A 38 2.71 -5.02 8.55
N PHE A 39 2.09 -4.11 7.82
CA PHE A 39 2.77 -3.33 6.80
C PHE A 39 3.76 -2.34 7.41
N TYR A 40 3.33 -1.48 8.33
CA TYR A 40 4.24 -0.47 8.89
C TYR A 40 5.31 -1.07 9.81
N GLU A 41 5.02 -2.15 10.54
CA GLU A 41 6.01 -2.81 11.38
C GLU A 41 7.13 -3.44 10.55
N ARG A 42 6.81 -3.99 9.38
CA ARG A 42 7.82 -4.54 8.46
C ARG A 42 8.73 -3.46 7.89
N LEU A 43 8.23 -2.22 7.79
CA LEU A 43 9.04 -1.07 7.41
C LEU A 43 9.89 -0.52 8.56
N GLY A 44 9.73 -1.06 9.77
CA GLY A 44 10.47 -0.63 10.95
C GLY A 44 9.79 0.44 11.77
N PHE A 45 8.55 0.76 11.47
CA PHE A 45 7.79 1.77 12.22
C PHE A 45 7.00 1.14 13.36
N HIS A 46 6.71 1.95 14.38
CA HIS A 46 5.93 1.53 15.55
C HIS A 46 4.49 2.00 15.51
N ARG A 47 4.18 2.99 14.66
CA ARG A 47 2.85 3.60 14.53
C ARG A 47 2.55 3.92 13.07
N GLU A 48 1.28 3.87 12.72
CA GLU A 48 0.81 4.18 11.39
C GLU A 48 1.17 5.62 10.98
N ASP A 49 1.08 6.57 11.90
CA ASP A 49 1.33 7.98 11.61
C ASP A 49 2.78 8.28 11.19
N GLN A 50 3.70 7.40 11.48
CA GLN A 50 5.09 7.51 11.03
C GLN A 50 5.24 7.24 9.54
N MET A 51 4.29 6.54 8.95
CA MET A 51 4.30 6.09 7.56
C MET A 51 3.42 6.98 6.66
N ILE A 52 2.30 7.47 7.19
CA ILE A 52 1.32 8.26 6.43
C ILE A 52 1.98 9.52 5.87
N GLY A 53 1.68 9.83 4.61
CA GLY A 53 2.23 10.98 3.90
C GLY A 53 3.58 10.75 3.26
N LYS A 54 4.14 9.55 3.41
CA LYS A 54 5.41 9.19 2.77
C LYS A 54 5.16 8.46 1.46
N SER A 55 6.06 8.69 0.50
CA SER A 55 6.05 7.96 -0.77
C SER A 55 6.96 6.74 -0.70
N ASP A 56 6.84 5.86 -1.67
CA ASP A 56 7.73 4.70 -1.79
C ASP A 56 9.20 5.13 -1.94
N PHE A 57 9.47 6.29 -2.55
CA PHE A 57 10.82 6.80 -2.72
C PHE A 57 11.48 7.20 -1.40
N GLU A 58 10.68 7.51 -0.37
CA GLU A 58 11.18 7.78 0.97
C GLU A 58 11.38 6.51 1.80
N LEU A 59 10.66 5.43 1.45
CA LEU A 59 10.60 4.21 2.25
C LEU A 59 11.50 3.08 1.72
N PHE A 60 11.78 3.08 0.42
CA PHE A 60 12.48 1.98 -0.26
C PHE A 60 13.64 2.48 -1.10
N PRO A 61 14.61 1.60 -1.42
CA PRO A 61 15.64 1.94 -2.41
C PRO A 61 15.02 2.40 -3.73
N THR A 62 15.67 3.32 -4.40
CA THR A 62 15.12 4.00 -5.59
C THR A 62 14.65 3.03 -6.67
N HIS A 63 15.42 1.99 -6.98
CA HIS A 63 15.03 1.05 -8.03
C HIS A 63 13.76 0.25 -7.68
N MET A 64 13.56 -0.05 -6.40
CA MET A 64 12.33 -0.70 -5.94
C MET A 64 11.16 0.28 -6.00
N ALA A 65 11.37 1.50 -5.53
CA ALA A 65 10.35 2.54 -5.55
C ALA A 65 9.90 2.86 -6.99
N GLU A 66 10.81 2.91 -7.94
CA GLU A 66 10.48 3.10 -9.36
C GLU A 66 9.60 1.96 -9.88
N HIS A 67 9.91 0.73 -9.51
CA HIS A 67 9.11 -0.43 -9.89
C HIS A 67 7.69 -0.36 -9.31
N PHE A 68 7.58 -0.05 -8.02
CA PHE A 68 6.28 0.11 -7.36
C PHE A 68 5.47 1.23 -7.99
N ARG A 69 6.11 2.37 -8.29
CA ARG A 69 5.44 3.50 -8.95
C ARG A 69 4.96 3.14 -10.34
N ARG A 70 5.72 2.39 -11.10
CA ARG A 70 5.33 1.92 -12.43
C ARG A 70 4.08 1.06 -12.35
N ASP A 71 4.01 0.14 -11.40
CA ASP A 71 2.84 -0.71 -11.20
C ASP A 71 1.63 0.10 -10.75
N ASP A 72 1.82 1.04 -9.82
CA ASP A 72 0.76 1.94 -9.38
C ASP A 72 0.20 2.75 -10.56
N LEU A 73 1.07 3.33 -11.38
CA LEU A 73 0.64 4.09 -12.56
C LEU A 73 -0.12 3.24 -13.57
N SER A 74 0.29 1.99 -13.76
CA SER A 74 -0.41 1.06 -14.64
C SER A 74 -1.86 0.87 -14.18
N VAL A 75 -2.07 0.66 -12.88
CA VAL A 75 -3.40 0.50 -12.29
C VAL A 75 -4.22 1.80 -12.38
N ILE A 76 -3.60 2.92 -12.06
CA ILE A 76 -4.27 4.23 -12.08
C ILE A 76 -4.71 4.61 -13.49
N ARG A 77 -3.85 4.42 -14.48
CA ARG A 77 -4.11 4.81 -15.87
C ARG A 77 -5.10 3.89 -16.56
N SER A 78 -5.01 2.58 -16.29
CA SER A 78 -5.91 1.60 -16.92
C SER A 78 -7.26 1.49 -16.23
N GLY A 79 -7.35 1.86 -14.95
CA GLY A 79 -8.52 1.59 -14.13
C GLY A 79 -8.77 0.11 -13.89
N GLN A 80 -7.77 -0.74 -14.13
CA GLN A 80 -7.87 -2.18 -13.99
C GLN A 80 -6.92 -2.68 -12.90
N PRO A 81 -7.32 -3.72 -12.15
CA PRO A 81 -6.43 -4.30 -11.14
C PRO A 81 -5.23 -4.98 -11.78
N LYS A 82 -4.14 -5.01 -11.05
CA LYS A 82 -2.95 -5.79 -11.38
C LYS A 82 -2.76 -6.85 -10.31
N LEU A 83 -2.86 -8.12 -10.70
CA LEU A 83 -2.91 -9.25 -9.78
C LEU A 83 -1.65 -10.09 -9.85
N ASN A 84 -1.37 -10.78 -8.74
CA ASN A 84 -0.30 -11.79 -8.64
C ASN A 84 1.09 -11.22 -8.98
N ILE A 85 1.36 -10.01 -8.49
CA ILE A 85 2.68 -9.39 -8.63
C ILE A 85 3.61 -10.03 -7.60
N VAL A 86 4.62 -10.74 -8.07
CA VAL A 86 5.63 -11.31 -7.17
C VAL A 86 6.66 -10.23 -6.87
N GLU A 87 6.79 -9.86 -5.61
CA GLU A 87 7.66 -8.78 -5.17
C GLU A 87 8.60 -9.24 -4.07
N LEU A 88 9.82 -8.74 -4.12
CA LEU A 88 10.81 -8.92 -3.07
C LEU A 88 10.89 -7.64 -2.23
N PHE A 89 10.68 -7.78 -0.93
CA PHE A 89 10.84 -6.69 0.03
C PHE A 89 11.93 -7.06 1.03
N PHE A 90 12.64 -6.06 1.51
CA PHE A 90 13.53 -6.22 2.65
C PHE A 90 12.78 -5.79 3.91
N ASN A 91 12.77 -6.66 4.93
CA ASN A 91 12.16 -6.30 6.21
C ASN A 91 13.06 -5.32 6.98
N ARG A 92 12.63 -4.93 8.19
CA ARG A 92 13.38 -3.97 9.04
C ARG A 92 14.79 -4.44 9.44
N PHE A 93 15.08 -5.73 9.29
CA PHE A 93 16.40 -6.30 9.57
C PHE A 93 17.25 -6.47 8.31
N GLY A 94 16.77 -6.03 7.16
CA GLY A 94 17.45 -6.21 5.88
C GLY A 94 17.34 -7.61 5.31
N ILE A 95 16.46 -8.46 5.84
CA ILE A 95 16.25 -9.82 5.38
C ILE A 95 15.20 -9.80 4.26
N PRO A 96 15.48 -10.45 3.09
CA PRO A 96 14.51 -10.48 2.00
C PRO A 96 13.28 -11.30 2.35
N ASP A 97 12.13 -10.82 1.90
CA ASP A 97 10.84 -11.41 2.13
C ASP A 97 10.02 -11.35 0.85
N TRP A 98 9.45 -12.47 0.41
CA TRP A 98 8.68 -12.55 -0.83
C TRP A 98 7.20 -12.33 -0.57
N TYR A 99 6.56 -11.54 -1.44
CA TYR A 99 5.13 -11.26 -1.40
C TYR A 99 4.49 -11.50 -2.74
N VAL A 100 3.23 -11.89 -2.69
CA VAL A 100 2.33 -11.80 -3.84
C VAL A 100 1.40 -10.65 -3.57
N THR A 101 1.48 -9.63 -4.39
CA THR A 101 0.74 -8.38 -4.23
C THR A 101 -0.36 -8.26 -5.26
N ASN A 102 -1.51 -7.80 -4.84
CA ASN A 102 -2.62 -7.45 -5.72
C ASN A 102 -2.92 -5.98 -5.54
N LYS A 103 -2.98 -5.24 -6.64
CA LYS A 103 -3.26 -3.80 -6.64
C LYS A 103 -4.57 -3.53 -7.34
N PHE A 104 -5.44 -2.78 -6.67
CA PHE A 104 -6.75 -2.43 -7.19
C PHE A 104 -6.88 -0.91 -7.30
N PRO A 105 -7.51 -0.39 -8.38
CA PRO A 105 -7.78 1.03 -8.46
C PRO A 105 -8.87 1.42 -7.47
N VAL A 106 -8.74 2.61 -6.89
CA VAL A 106 -9.75 3.21 -6.02
C VAL A 106 -10.41 4.34 -6.78
N PHE A 107 -11.74 4.28 -6.88
CA PHE A 107 -12.53 5.23 -7.64
C PHE A 107 -13.26 6.22 -6.71
N ASP A 108 -13.43 7.46 -7.20
CA ASP A 108 -14.35 8.41 -6.58
C ASP A 108 -15.80 8.16 -7.05
N GLU A 109 -16.73 9.01 -6.60
CA GLU A 109 -18.16 8.89 -6.98
C GLU A 109 -18.39 9.06 -8.48
N ASN A 110 -17.53 9.79 -9.17
CA ASN A 110 -17.59 10.02 -10.61
C ASN A 110 -16.81 8.99 -11.42
N ARG A 111 -16.33 7.93 -10.77
CA ARG A 111 -15.54 6.84 -11.34
C ARG A 111 -14.19 7.28 -11.90
N HIS A 112 -13.63 8.34 -11.36
CA HIS A 112 -12.24 8.70 -11.62
C HIS A 112 -11.33 7.94 -10.63
N VAL A 113 -10.20 7.45 -11.12
CA VAL A 113 -9.24 6.75 -10.26
C VAL A 113 -8.47 7.78 -9.42
N ILE A 114 -8.59 7.66 -8.10
CA ILE A 114 -7.96 8.58 -7.14
C ILE A 114 -6.87 7.94 -6.30
N GLY A 115 -6.64 6.63 -6.46
CA GLY A 115 -5.61 5.93 -5.70
C GLY A 115 -5.48 4.46 -6.07
N VAL A 116 -4.66 3.77 -5.28
CA VAL A 116 -4.33 2.36 -5.46
C VAL A 116 -4.04 1.67 -4.13
#